data_97765fa05fbd43a29a542c277d236f02
#
_entry.id   97765fa05fbd43a29a542c277d236f02
#
_cell.length_a   1.000
_cell.length_b   1.000
_cell.length_c   1.000
_cell.angle_alpha   90.00
_cell.angle_beta   90.00
_cell.angle_gamma   90.00
#
_symmetry.space_group_name_H-M   'P 1'
#
loop_
_entity.id
_entity.type
_entity.pdbx_description
1 polymer ?
#
loop_
_entity_poly.entity_id
_entity_poly.type
_entity_poly.pdbx_seq_one_letter_code
_entity_poly.pdbx_strand_id
1 'polypeptide(L)'
;MTDTIAFRLNDKPVRLNVDGDRLLLWVLRTDLGLTGTKFGCGEGHCGSCTVLVDGVAVRSCLRKVKEVKDKEVVTIEGLAKGGVLHPVQKAFLEHDALQCGFCTPGMVLTAVGLLTSNPKPTREQILRGMEQNLCRCGAHTRIVDAIQSAAGEMKGGQ
;
A
#
# COMPACT_ATOMS: atom_id res chain seq x y z
N MET A 1 21.24 -10.07 -16.39
CA MET A 1 21.94 -10.83 -15.33
C MET A 1 21.01 -11.04 -14.17
N THR A 2 21.08 -12.18 -13.53
CA THR A 2 20.31 -12.43 -12.30
C THR A 2 21.14 -12.00 -11.10
N ASP A 3 20.51 -11.22 -10.22
CA ASP A 3 21.10 -10.75 -8.97
C ASP A 3 20.43 -11.47 -7.79
N THR A 4 21.17 -11.69 -6.72
CA THR A 4 20.58 -12.12 -5.46
C THR A 4 20.08 -10.89 -4.71
N ILE A 5 18.75 -10.71 -4.67
CA ILE A 5 18.09 -9.62 -3.98
C ILE A 5 17.48 -10.16 -2.68
N ALA A 6 17.90 -9.60 -1.55
CA ALA A 6 17.37 -9.95 -0.23
C ALA A 6 16.70 -8.70 0.38
N PHE A 7 15.51 -8.88 0.95
CA PHE A 7 14.75 -7.84 1.64
C PHE A 7 13.76 -8.48 2.62
N ARG A 8 13.12 -7.70 3.47
CA ARG A 8 12.02 -8.18 4.31
C ARG A 8 10.70 -7.89 3.60
N LEU A 9 9.83 -8.89 3.56
CA LEU A 9 8.51 -8.77 2.97
C LEU A 9 7.46 -9.26 3.97
N ASN A 10 6.59 -8.36 4.42
CA ASN A 10 5.55 -8.67 5.38
C ASN A 10 6.12 -9.39 6.63
N ASP A 11 7.15 -8.79 7.21
CA ASP A 11 7.93 -9.27 8.38
C ASP A 11 8.77 -10.55 8.16
N LYS A 12 8.78 -11.11 6.96
CA LYS A 12 9.54 -12.32 6.64
C LYS A 12 10.75 -11.99 5.77
N PRO A 13 11.91 -12.61 6.01
CA PRO A 13 13.04 -12.48 5.10
C PRO A 13 12.74 -13.18 3.77
N VAL A 14 13.02 -12.51 2.68
CA VAL A 14 12.89 -13.01 1.31
C VAL A 14 14.23 -12.88 0.61
N ARG A 15 14.62 -13.90 -0.14
CA ARG A 15 15.80 -13.91 -1.01
C ARG A 15 15.42 -14.46 -2.37
N LEU A 16 15.66 -13.70 -3.42
CA LEU A 16 15.32 -14.05 -4.80
C LEU A 16 16.53 -13.93 -5.70
N ASN A 17 16.61 -14.83 -6.67
CA ASN A 17 17.57 -14.74 -7.78
C ASN A 17 16.79 -14.27 -9.01
N VAL A 18 16.77 -12.97 -9.23
CA VAL A 18 16.02 -12.32 -10.32
C VAL A 18 16.84 -11.22 -10.95
N ASP A 19 16.45 -10.79 -12.14
CA ASP A 19 17.00 -9.58 -12.71
C ASP A 19 16.60 -8.37 -11.83
N GLY A 20 17.61 -7.69 -11.28
CA GLY A 20 17.41 -6.55 -10.38
C GLY A 20 16.70 -5.35 -11.03
N ASP A 21 16.68 -5.28 -12.36
CA ASP A 21 15.97 -4.23 -13.11
C ASP A 21 14.47 -4.52 -13.33
N ARG A 22 14.01 -5.71 -12.97
CA ARG A 22 12.56 -6.01 -12.99
C ARG A 22 11.80 -5.11 -12.01
N LEU A 23 10.59 -4.71 -12.41
CA LEU A 23 9.73 -3.89 -11.56
C LEU A 23 9.21 -4.70 -10.36
N LEU A 24 9.25 -4.08 -9.20
CA LEU A 24 8.81 -4.68 -7.93
C LEU A 24 7.38 -5.22 -8.03
N LEU A 25 6.47 -4.50 -8.71
CA LEU A 25 5.11 -4.95 -8.94
C LEU A 25 5.03 -6.36 -9.51
N TRP A 26 5.82 -6.64 -10.54
CA TRP A 26 5.78 -7.96 -11.20
C TRP A 26 6.45 -9.03 -10.34
N VAL A 27 7.55 -8.71 -9.68
CA VAL A 27 8.19 -9.65 -8.73
C VAL A 27 7.23 -10.05 -7.61
N LEU A 28 6.50 -9.09 -7.03
CA LEU A 28 5.48 -9.40 -6.02
C LEU A 28 4.39 -10.32 -6.56
N ARG A 29 3.87 -10.04 -7.76
CA ARG A 29 2.73 -10.76 -8.32
C ARG A 29 3.08 -12.11 -8.94
N THR A 30 4.21 -12.20 -9.68
CA THR A 30 4.54 -13.38 -10.48
C THR A 30 5.51 -14.33 -9.79
N ASP A 31 6.50 -13.81 -9.09
CA ASP A 31 7.50 -14.64 -8.42
C ASP A 31 7.07 -15.02 -6.99
N LEU A 32 6.40 -14.10 -6.30
CA LEU A 32 5.99 -14.28 -4.91
C LEU A 32 4.49 -14.58 -4.73
N GLY A 33 3.70 -14.55 -5.81
CA GLY A 33 2.28 -14.89 -5.80
C GLY A 33 1.38 -13.92 -5.01
N LEU A 34 1.90 -12.72 -4.65
CA LEU A 34 1.16 -11.71 -3.90
C LEU A 34 0.33 -10.85 -4.86
N THR A 35 -0.91 -11.23 -5.08
CA THR A 35 -1.79 -10.61 -6.08
C THR A 35 -2.59 -9.41 -5.55
N GLY A 36 -2.49 -9.10 -4.27
CA GLY A 36 -3.15 -7.93 -3.65
C GLY A 36 -2.67 -6.60 -4.22
N THR A 37 -1.39 -6.48 -4.55
CA THR A 37 -0.83 -5.34 -5.28
C THR A 37 -1.27 -5.41 -6.74
N LYS A 38 -1.97 -4.37 -7.25
CA LYS A 38 -2.63 -4.40 -8.55
C LYS A 38 -1.88 -3.64 -9.63
N PHE A 39 -1.90 -4.16 -10.85
CA PHE A 39 -1.49 -3.43 -12.05
C PHE A 39 -2.67 -2.62 -12.60
N GLY A 40 -2.53 -1.31 -12.67
CA GLY A 40 -3.51 -0.42 -13.30
C GLY A 40 -2.88 0.31 -14.49
N CYS A 41 -2.35 1.53 -14.28
CA CYS A 41 -1.77 2.33 -15.36
C CYS A 41 -0.34 1.91 -15.78
N GLY A 42 0.46 1.37 -14.87
CA GLY A 42 1.88 1.07 -15.12
C GLY A 42 2.80 2.29 -15.13
N GLU A 43 2.27 3.50 -14.92
CA GLU A 43 2.94 4.80 -15.10
C GLU A 43 2.96 5.65 -13.81
N GLY A 44 2.62 5.05 -12.66
CA GLY A 44 2.65 5.72 -11.35
C GLY A 44 1.46 6.62 -11.03
N HIS A 45 0.48 6.77 -11.93
CA HIS A 45 -0.63 7.74 -11.76
C HIS A 45 -1.80 7.22 -10.91
N CYS A 46 -2.20 5.94 -11.11
CA CYS A 46 -3.46 5.44 -10.52
C CYS A 46 -3.36 5.00 -9.05
N GLY A 47 -2.18 4.70 -8.56
CA GLY A 47 -1.96 4.27 -7.18
C GLY A 47 -2.35 2.84 -6.83
N SER A 48 -2.93 2.05 -7.76
CA SER A 48 -3.35 0.66 -7.48
C SER A 48 -2.20 -0.27 -7.08
N CYS A 49 -0.98 0.06 -7.49
CA CYS A 49 0.24 -0.71 -7.22
C CYS A 49 0.99 -0.25 -5.96
N THR A 50 0.41 0.59 -5.12
CA THR A 50 1.09 1.10 -3.93
C THR A 50 1.45 -0.01 -2.96
N VAL A 51 2.69 0.04 -2.48
CA VAL A 51 3.23 -0.75 -1.36
C VAL A 51 3.93 0.20 -0.39
N LEU A 52 4.24 -0.26 0.82
CA LEU A 52 5.10 0.50 1.73
C LEU A 52 6.54 -0.02 1.60
N VAL A 53 7.49 0.88 1.50
CA VAL A 53 8.91 0.58 1.60
C VAL A 53 9.48 1.42 2.74
N ASP A 54 9.96 0.76 3.79
CA ASP A 54 10.39 1.41 5.04
C ASP A 54 9.32 2.39 5.58
N GLY A 55 8.05 1.98 5.53
CA GLY A 55 6.89 2.77 5.99
C GLY A 55 6.40 3.86 5.02
N VAL A 56 7.10 4.08 3.90
CA VAL A 56 6.73 5.11 2.91
C VAL A 56 5.95 4.48 1.76
N ALA A 57 4.81 5.09 1.41
CA ALA A 57 4.00 4.65 0.27
C ALA A 57 4.72 4.95 -1.06
N VAL A 58 4.95 3.91 -1.86
CA VAL A 58 5.61 4.01 -3.16
C VAL A 58 4.84 3.25 -4.25
N ARG A 59 5.00 3.68 -5.50
CA ARG A 59 4.41 3.02 -6.67
C ARG A 59 5.32 1.88 -7.14
N SER A 60 4.93 0.63 -6.86
CA SER A 60 5.75 -0.55 -7.22
C SER A 60 5.92 -0.75 -8.73
N CYS A 61 5.05 -0.17 -9.56
CA CYS A 61 5.19 -0.18 -11.01
C CYS A 61 6.30 0.74 -11.55
N LEU A 62 6.90 1.58 -10.70
CA LEU A 62 8.02 2.45 -11.05
C LEU A 62 9.31 2.08 -10.31
N ARG A 63 9.26 1.10 -9.41
CA ARG A 63 10.41 0.69 -8.61
C ARG A 63 11.02 -0.60 -9.13
N LYS A 64 12.33 -0.60 -9.33
CA LYS A 64 13.09 -1.82 -9.62
C LYS A 64 13.27 -2.64 -8.34
N VAL A 65 13.25 -3.95 -8.44
CA VAL A 65 13.38 -4.81 -7.24
C VAL A 65 14.73 -4.62 -6.53
N LYS A 66 15.79 -4.29 -7.25
CA LYS A 66 17.09 -3.96 -6.62
C LYS A 66 17.04 -2.76 -5.68
N GLU A 67 16.09 -1.84 -5.86
CA GLU A 67 15.95 -0.64 -5.03
C GLU A 67 15.37 -0.94 -3.64
N VAL A 68 14.79 -2.12 -3.45
CA VAL A 68 14.26 -2.56 -2.15
C VAL A 68 15.18 -3.56 -1.43
N LYS A 69 16.39 -3.78 -1.96
CA LYS A 69 17.41 -4.60 -1.29
C LYS A 69 17.67 -4.04 0.11
N ASP A 70 17.72 -4.95 1.09
CA ASP A 70 17.94 -4.66 2.53
C ASP A 70 16.88 -3.75 3.18
N LYS A 71 15.72 -3.56 2.53
CA LYS A 71 14.60 -2.76 3.05
C LYS A 71 13.44 -3.62 3.50
N GLU A 72 12.50 -2.99 4.19
CA GLU A 72 11.22 -3.59 4.55
C GLU A 72 10.14 -3.21 3.54
N VAL A 73 9.50 -4.21 2.96
CA VAL A 73 8.36 -4.04 2.04
C VAL A 73 7.11 -4.60 2.71
N VAL A 74 6.05 -3.80 2.76
CA VAL A 74 4.72 -4.24 3.23
C VAL A 74 3.74 -4.13 2.08
N THR A 75 3.08 -5.25 1.78
CA THR A 75 1.94 -5.32 0.87
C THR A 75 0.64 -5.43 1.65
N ILE A 76 -0.50 -5.35 0.98
CA ILE A 76 -1.80 -5.46 1.64
C ILE A 76 -1.96 -6.79 2.40
N GLU A 77 -1.36 -7.86 1.88
CA GLU A 77 -1.39 -9.19 2.52
C GLU A 77 -0.69 -9.23 3.88
N GLY A 78 0.25 -8.32 4.11
CA GLY A 78 1.02 -8.26 5.36
C GLY A 78 0.56 -7.17 6.33
N LEU A 79 -0.47 -6.40 6.00
CA LEU A 79 -0.88 -5.26 6.83
C LEU A 79 -1.66 -5.69 8.07
N ALA A 80 -2.58 -6.65 7.95
CA ALA A 80 -3.24 -7.28 9.09
C ALA A 80 -2.26 -8.18 9.83
N LYS A 81 -2.30 -8.18 11.16
CA LYS A 81 -1.41 -8.98 12.02
C LYS A 81 -2.22 -9.91 12.91
N GLY A 82 -1.89 -11.22 12.90
CA GLY A 82 -2.54 -12.18 13.76
C GLY A 82 -4.06 -12.27 13.61
N GLY A 83 -4.59 -12.02 12.40
CA GLY A 83 -6.02 -11.98 12.14
C GLY A 83 -6.70 -10.66 12.53
N VAL A 84 -5.96 -9.69 13.08
CA VAL A 84 -6.47 -8.36 13.44
C VAL A 84 -6.21 -7.38 12.30
N LEU A 85 -7.27 -6.73 11.83
CA LEU A 85 -7.18 -5.72 10.80
C LEU A 85 -6.45 -4.47 11.31
N HIS A 86 -5.64 -3.88 10.44
CA HIS A 86 -5.09 -2.56 10.69
C HIS A 86 -6.24 -1.52 10.78
N PRO A 87 -6.15 -0.47 11.65
CA PRO A 87 -7.22 0.53 11.80
C PRO A 87 -7.73 1.12 10.48
N VAL A 88 -6.85 1.34 9.50
CA VAL A 88 -7.25 1.80 8.16
C VAL A 88 -8.10 0.75 7.44
N GLN A 89 -7.73 -0.54 7.49
CA GLN A 89 -8.53 -1.60 6.87
C GLN A 89 -9.92 -1.70 7.52
N LYS A 90 -9.97 -1.64 8.86
CA LYS A 90 -11.22 -1.65 9.62
C LYS A 90 -12.11 -0.47 9.23
N ALA A 91 -11.56 0.74 9.21
CA ALA A 91 -12.30 1.95 8.83
C ALA A 91 -12.85 1.87 7.39
N PHE A 92 -12.10 1.29 6.45
CA PHE A 92 -12.57 1.09 5.08
C PHE A 92 -13.80 0.18 5.01
N LEU A 93 -13.87 -0.84 5.86
CA LEU A 93 -15.06 -1.71 5.96
C LEU A 93 -16.22 -0.98 6.61
N GLU A 94 -16.00 -0.27 7.72
CA GLU A 94 -17.04 0.42 8.48
C GLU A 94 -17.69 1.57 7.71
N HIS A 95 -16.94 2.21 6.82
CA HIS A 95 -17.41 3.32 5.98
C HIS A 95 -17.83 2.90 4.56
N ASP A 96 -17.90 1.59 4.26
CA ASP A 96 -18.15 1.11 2.89
C ASP A 96 -17.25 1.81 1.85
N ALA A 97 -15.99 2.04 2.19
CA ALA A 97 -15.02 2.81 1.41
C ALA A 97 -14.47 2.03 0.21
N LEU A 98 -15.24 1.08 -0.31
CA LEU A 98 -14.90 0.27 -1.47
C LEU A 98 -16.17 -0.15 -2.22
N GLN A 99 -16.04 -0.48 -3.48
CA GLN A 99 -17.06 -1.15 -4.28
C GLN A 99 -16.46 -2.40 -4.92
N CYS A 100 -15.83 -2.31 -6.11
CA CYS A 100 -15.23 -3.50 -6.74
C CYS A 100 -13.97 -4.00 -6.01
N GLY A 101 -13.34 -3.21 -5.16
CA GLY A 101 -12.16 -3.58 -4.38
C GLY A 101 -10.82 -3.50 -5.13
N PHE A 102 -10.80 -3.21 -6.43
CA PHE A 102 -9.57 -3.22 -7.21
C PHE A 102 -8.55 -2.15 -6.76
N CYS A 103 -8.98 -0.92 -6.52
CA CYS A 103 -8.12 0.17 -6.04
C CYS A 103 -7.84 0.10 -4.53
N THR A 104 -8.60 -0.70 -3.79
CA THR A 104 -8.62 -0.69 -2.32
C THR A 104 -7.26 -1.00 -1.68
N PRO A 105 -6.49 -2.01 -2.10
CA PRO A 105 -5.16 -2.24 -1.54
C PRO A 105 -4.24 -1.02 -1.65
N GLY A 106 -4.21 -0.38 -2.81
CA GLY A 106 -3.43 0.83 -3.04
C GLY A 106 -3.91 2.02 -2.21
N MET A 107 -5.23 2.20 -2.10
CA MET A 107 -5.83 3.24 -1.27
C MET A 107 -5.47 3.06 0.21
N VAL A 108 -5.61 1.84 0.74
CA VAL A 108 -5.29 1.51 2.14
C VAL A 108 -3.82 1.78 2.43
N LEU A 109 -2.90 1.29 1.60
CA LEU A 109 -1.45 1.47 1.85
C LEU A 109 -1.00 2.93 1.67
N THR A 110 -1.60 3.68 0.74
CA THR A 110 -1.37 5.13 0.63
C THR A 110 -1.83 5.84 1.90
N ALA A 111 -3.02 5.49 2.42
CA ALA A 111 -3.54 6.05 3.66
C ALA A 111 -2.66 5.71 4.88
N VAL A 112 -2.16 4.47 4.98
CA VAL A 112 -1.22 4.07 6.05
C VAL A 112 0.05 4.90 5.98
N GLY A 113 0.65 5.07 4.82
CA GLY A 113 1.83 5.91 4.63
C GLY A 113 1.58 7.37 5.02
N LEU A 114 0.42 7.92 4.64
CA LEU A 114 0.00 9.27 5.02
C LEU A 114 -0.14 9.42 6.54
N LEU A 115 -0.85 8.50 7.20
CA LEU A 115 -1.09 8.56 8.64
C LEU A 115 0.16 8.28 9.48
N THR A 116 1.11 7.52 8.94
CA THR A 116 2.42 7.31 9.57
C THR A 116 3.23 8.61 9.57
N SER A 117 3.23 9.36 8.47
CA SER A 117 3.96 10.63 8.35
C SER A 117 3.22 11.80 8.99
N ASN A 118 1.89 11.78 9.00
CA ASN A 118 1.02 12.81 9.59
C ASN A 118 -0.14 12.16 10.35
N PRO A 119 0.01 11.89 11.66
CA PRO A 119 -1.02 11.20 12.45
C PRO A 119 -2.29 12.00 12.70
N LYS A 120 -2.28 13.30 12.42
CA LYS A 120 -3.41 14.20 12.65
C LYS A 120 -3.70 15.05 11.40
N PRO A 121 -3.99 14.41 10.25
CA PRO A 121 -4.22 15.18 9.04
C PRO A 121 -5.57 15.93 9.12
N THR A 122 -5.59 17.11 8.52
CA THR A 122 -6.86 17.76 8.21
C THR A 122 -7.52 17.05 7.03
N ARG A 123 -8.82 17.25 6.82
CA ARG A 123 -9.53 16.70 5.66
C ARG A 123 -8.86 17.12 4.35
N GLU A 124 -8.42 18.35 4.23
CA GLU A 124 -7.72 18.85 3.05
C GLU A 124 -6.39 18.14 2.82
N GLN A 125 -5.64 17.85 3.89
CA GLN A 125 -4.39 17.09 3.79
C GLN A 125 -4.65 15.65 3.35
N ILE A 126 -5.75 15.03 3.79
CA ILE A 126 -6.16 13.70 3.31
C ILE A 126 -6.49 13.76 1.82
N LEU A 127 -7.30 14.73 1.39
CA LEU A 127 -7.65 14.91 -0.02
C LEU A 127 -6.39 15.03 -0.89
N ARG A 128 -5.44 15.88 -0.50
CA ARG A 128 -4.17 16.04 -1.22
C ARG A 128 -3.31 14.77 -1.20
N GLY A 129 -3.24 14.09 -0.05
CA GLY A 129 -2.45 12.85 0.09
C GLY A 129 -2.99 11.69 -0.75
N MET A 130 -4.29 11.72 -1.07
CA MET A 130 -4.99 10.68 -1.83
C MET A 130 -5.27 11.05 -3.30
N GLU A 131 -4.94 12.26 -3.75
CA GLU A 131 -5.29 12.77 -5.09
C GLU A 131 -4.74 11.93 -6.25
N GLN A 132 -3.61 11.26 -6.04
CA GLN A 132 -2.99 10.38 -7.02
C GLN A 132 -3.44 8.91 -6.92
N ASN A 133 -4.54 8.65 -6.23
CA ASN A 133 -5.15 7.33 -6.15
C ASN A 133 -6.53 7.37 -6.81
N LEU A 134 -6.70 6.59 -7.89
CA LEU A 134 -7.93 6.59 -8.69
C LEU A 134 -8.87 5.46 -8.25
N CYS A 135 -10.15 5.81 -8.08
CA CYS A 135 -11.24 4.85 -7.91
C CYS A 135 -12.27 5.04 -9.03
N ARG A 136 -12.40 4.06 -9.92
CA ARG A 136 -13.36 4.12 -11.03
C ARG A 136 -14.81 4.04 -10.57
N CYS A 137 -15.06 3.41 -9.42
CA CYS A 137 -16.39 3.30 -8.82
C CYS A 137 -16.85 4.59 -8.11
N GLY A 138 -15.94 5.52 -7.85
CA GLY A 138 -16.27 6.80 -7.22
C GLY A 138 -16.42 6.77 -5.69
N ALA A 139 -15.72 5.86 -5.00
CA ALA A 139 -15.79 5.75 -3.54
C ALA A 139 -14.99 6.82 -2.77
N HIS A 140 -14.46 7.85 -3.43
CA HIS A 140 -13.50 8.81 -2.86
C HIS A 140 -13.98 9.49 -1.57
N THR A 141 -15.25 9.94 -1.51
CA THR A 141 -15.79 10.60 -0.30
C THR A 141 -15.73 9.67 0.90
N ARG A 142 -16.18 8.42 0.74
CA ARG A 142 -16.17 7.41 1.80
C ARG A 142 -14.75 7.00 2.20
N ILE A 143 -13.82 6.98 1.24
CA ILE A 143 -12.40 6.74 1.50
C ILE A 143 -11.82 7.84 2.39
N VAL A 144 -12.10 9.10 2.11
CA VAL A 144 -11.64 10.23 2.93
C VAL A 144 -12.23 10.15 4.35
N ASP A 145 -13.52 9.83 4.48
CA ASP A 145 -14.18 9.67 5.77
C ASP A 145 -13.59 8.50 6.57
N ALA A 146 -13.30 7.38 5.92
CA ALA A 146 -12.62 6.24 6.53
C ALA A 146 -11.22 6.61 7.05
N ILE A 147 -10.44 7.35 6.28
CA ILE A 147 -9.10 7.78 6.68
C ILE A 147 -9.16 8.72 7.89
N GLN A 148 -10.13 9.64 7.94
CA GLN A 148 -10.34 10.49 9.11
C GLN A 148 -10.68 9.68 10.36
N SER A 149 -11.54 8.68 10.23
CA SER A 149 -11.91 7.76 11.31
C SER A 149 -10.69 6.96 11.80
N ALA A 150 -9.94 6.36 10.89
CA ALA A 150 -8.72 5.61 11.21
C ALA A 150 -7.67 6.46 11.95
N ALA A 151 -7.49 7.72 11.55
CA ALA A 151 -6.59 8.65 12.23
C ALA A 151 -6.97 8.87 13.69
N GLY A 152 -8.27 8.86 14.02
CA GLY A 152 -8.77 8.92 15.39
C GLY A 152 -8.41 7.67 16.21
N GLU A 153 -8.59 6.49 15.63
CA GLU A 153 -8.28 5.21 16.29
C GLU A 153 -6.78 4.99 16.52
N MET A 154 -5.94 5.35 15.55
CA MET A 154 -4.49 5.20 15.66
C MET A 154 -3.88 6.02 16.80
N LYS A 155 -4.57 7.06 17.28
CA LYS A 155 -4.17 7.88 18.45
C LYS A 155 -4.52 7.24 19.78
N GLY A 156 -5.57 6.42 19.83
CA GLY A 156 -6.07 5.78 21.05
C GLY A 156 -5.32 4.51 21.44
N GLY A 157 -4.37 4.04 20.63
CA GLY A 157 -3.63 2.80 20.81
C GLY A 157 -2.18 2.97 21.31
N GLN A 158 -1.80 4.12 21.88
CA GLN A 158 -0.51 4.31 22.56
C GLN A 158 -0.67 4.29 24.06
#